data_c18058d0fafe290673a9bd6c21e15842
#
_entry.id   c18058d0fafe290673a9bd6c21e15842
#
_cell.length_a   1.000
_cell.length_b   1.000
_cell.length_c   1.000
_cell.angle_alpha   90.00
_cell.angle_beta   90.00
_cell.angle_gamma   90.00
#
_symmetry.space_group_name_H-M   'P 1'
#
loop_
_entity.id
_entity.type
_entity.pdbx_description
1 polymer ?
#
loop_
_entity_poly.entity_id
_entity_poly.type
_entity_poly.pdbx_seq_one_letter_code
_entity_poly.pdbx_strand_id
1 'polypeptide(L)'
;SVKNVDSGKLFSSTATRKKLIQDLMKEADTYGFDGFNLDFESLKSSAGPHYVQFIREMSVSCRQKGLVLSVDDYVPAVYSAFYNRKEQGIVADYVIVMGYDEHFAGGDAGSVASISYVENGITGTLKEVPKEKLINSVPFYTRVWTEKDGKTTSKAYGMTAAKKWVDENNVELTWQDKVGQYYGEIENENGVQKIWMEEAKSLGLKKDLVNQYDLAGIACWKLGFETADIWTIMDEVK
;
A
#
# COMPACT_ATOMS: atom_id res chain seq x y z
N SER A 1 11.79 3.61 -2.38
CA SER A 1 12.68 2.80 -3.25
C SER A 1 14.06 3.42 -3.26
N VAL A 2 15.08 2.62 -2.95
CA VAL A 2 16.48 3.08 -3.03
C VAL A 2 16.85 3.10 -4.51
N LYS A 3 16.85 4.28 -5.13
CA LYS A 3 17.34 4.45 -6.50
C LYS A 3 18.78 3.93 -6.57
N ASN A 4 19.06 3.06 -7.54
CA ASN A 4 20.38 2.48 -7.86
C ASN A 4 20.84 1.29 -7.02
N VAL A 5 19.98 0.62 -6.24
CA VAL A 5 20.32 -0.66 -5.64
C VAL A 5 19.88 -1.79 -6.56
N ASP A 6 20.82 -2.63 -6.97
CA ASP A 6 20.52 -3.88 -7.66
C ASP A 6 20.05 -4.92 -6.60
N SER A 7 18.73 -4.99 -6.41
CA SER A 7 18.11 -5.90 -5.45
C SER A 7 18.47 -7.38 -5.73
N GLY A 8 18.68 -7.74 -7.00
CA GLY A 8 19.12 -9.08 -7.38
C GLY A 8 20.49 -9.39 -6.78
N LYS A 9 21.46 -8.47 -6.89
CA LYS A 9 22.78 -8.62 -6.27
C LYS A 9 22.73 -8.54 -4.74
N LEU A 10 21.89 -7.65 -4.21
CA LEU A 10 21.75 -7.47 -2.76
C LEU A 10 21.30 -8.77 -2.10
N PHE A 11 20.28 -9.43 -2.64
CA PHE A 11 19.68 -10.61 -1.99
C PHE A 11 20.31 -11.93 -2.40
N SER A 12 20.94 -12.07 -3.56
CA SER A 12 21.49 -13.35 -4.04
C SER A 12 22.68 -13.85 -3.22
N SER A 13 23.46 -12.96 -2.60
CA SER A 13 24.65 -13.34 -1.83
C SER A 13 24.34 -13.42 -0.33
N THR A 14 24.72 -14.53 0.30
CA THR A 14 24.62 -14.66 1.77
C THR A 14 25.43 -13.59 2.49
N ALA A 15 26.59 -13.20 1.97
CA ALA A 15 27.43 -12.17 2.58
C ALA A 15 26.75 -10.79 2.57
N THR A 16 26.11 -10.41 1.45
CA THR A 16 25.41 -9.12 1.35
C THR A 16 24.17 -9.08 2.20
N ARG A 17 23.38 -10.17 2.25
CA ARG A 17 22.22 -10.27 3.14
C ARG A 17 22.62 -10.15 4.62
N LYS A 18 23.64 -10.91 5.04
CA LYS A 18 24.17 -10.83 6.43
C LYS A 18 24.64 -9.44 6.77
N LYS A 19 25.38 -8.79 5.88
CA LYS A 19 25.85 -7.41 6.10
C LYS A 19 24.68 -6.45 6.29
N LEU A 20 23.67 -6.50 5.40
CA LEU A 20 22.49 -5.67 5.52
C LEU A 20 21.75 -5.88 6.83
N ILE A 21 21.54 -7.14 7.23
CA ILE A 21 20.90 -7.45 8.52
C ILE A 21 21.71 -6.92 9.70
N GLN A 22 23.03 -7.10 9.69
CA GLN A 22 23.90 -6.58 10.75
C GLN A 22 23.83 -5.06 10.85
N ASP A 23 23.83 -4.36 9.71
CA ASP A 23 23.71 -2.91 9.66
C ASP A 23 22.35 -2.46 10.22
N LEU A 24 21.24 -3.09 9.81
CA LEU A 24 19.91 -2.81 10.33
C LEU A 24 19.82 -3.06 11.85
N MET A 25 20.34 -4.18 12.34
CA MET A 25 20.35 -4.46 13.78
C MET A 25 21.16 -3.42 14.57
N LYS A 26 22.26 -2.91 14.01
CA LYS A 26 23.01 -1.82 14.61
C LYS A 26 22.24 -0.51 14.66
N GLU A 27 21.49 -0.19 13.58
CA GLU A 27 20.63 0.99 13.56
C GLU A 27 19.53 0.88 14.62
N ALA A 28 18.91 -0.32 14.78
CA ALA A 28 17.93 -0.55 15.82
C ALA A 28 18.49 -0.31 17.22
N ASP A 29 19.70 -0.81 17.49
CA ASP A 29 20.40 -0.56 18.78
C ASP A 29 20.74 0.92 18.98
N THR A 30 21.12 1.61 17.90
CA THR A 30 21.53 3.03 17.96
C THR A 30 20.36 3.96 18.23
N TYR A 31 19.22 3.71 17.59
CA TYR A 31 18.06 4.61 17.62
C TYR A 31 16.90 4.09 18.48
N GLY A 32 17.00 2.89 19.02
CA GLY A 32 15.96 2.29 19.86
C GLY A 32 14.70 1.94 19.06
N PHE A 33 14.85 1.34 17.87
CA PHE A 33 13.70 0.92 17.07
C PHE A 33 13.00 -0.29 17.70
N ASP A 34 11.67 -0.32 17.63
CA ASP A 34 10.86 -1.45 18.07
C ASP A 34 10.72 -2.55 16.99
N GLY A 35 11.12 -2.25 15.75
CA GLY A 35 11.04 -3.20 14.64
C GLY A 35 11.41 -2.61 13.30
N PHE A 36 11.14 -3.39 12.24
CA PHE A 36 11.37 -3.02 10.86
C PHE A 36 10.16 -3.34 9.99
N ASN A 37 9.89 -2.44 9.06
CA ASN A 37 9.00 -2.68 7.93
C ASN A 37 9.84 -2.85 6.65
N LEU A 38 9.62 -3.92 5.92
CA LEU A 38 10.32 -4.23 4.67
C LEU A 38 9.44 -3.88 3.47
N ASP A 39 9.69 -2.74 2.86
CA ASP A 39 9.00 -2.25 1.67
C ASP A 39 9.92 -2.30 0.44
N PHE A 40 10.10 -3.50 -0.12
CA PHE A 40 10.92 -3.74 -1.32
C PHE A 40 10.04 -3.96 -2.54
N GLU A 41 9.78 -2.87 -3.23
CA GLU A 41 8.95 -2.87 -4.42
C GLU A 41 9.73 -3.09 -5.72
N SER A 42 9.00 -3.41 -6.80
CA SER A 42 9.53 -3.53 -8.17
C SER A 42 10.70 -4.51 -8.30
N LEU A 43 10.74 -5.55 -7.49
CA LEU A 43 11.72 -6.61 -7.60
C LEU A 43 11.53 -7.39 -8.91
N LYS A 44 12.63 -7.85 -9.50
CA LYS A 44 12.55 -8.84 -10.58
C LYS A 44 12.16 -10.20 -10.02
N SER A 45 11.36 -10.97 -10.74
CA SER A 45 10.93 -12.32 -10.32
C SER A 45 12.09 -13.25 -9.98
N SER A 46 13.22 -13.10 -10.67
CA SER A 46 14.46 -13.84 -10.38
C SER A 46 15.05 -13.56 -9.00
N ALA A 47 14.73 -12.41 -8.40
CA ALA A 47 15.16 -12.07 -7.04
C ALA A 47 14.25 -12.66 -5.95
N GLY A 48 13.04 -13.12 -6.30
CA GLY A 48 12.03 -13.60 -5.36
C GLY A 48 12.54 -14.61 -4.33
N PRO A 49 13.13 -15.77 -4.74
CA PRO A 49 13.63 -16.75 -3.79
C PRO A 49 14.71 -16.20 -2.83
N HIS A 50 15.51 -15.26 -3.30
CA HIS A 50 16.55 -14.62 -2.51
C HIS A 50 15.99 -13.58 -1.54
N TYR A 51 14.96 -12.85 -1.96
CA TYR A 51 14.23 -11.92 -1.10
C TYR A 51 13.50 -12.66 0.02
N VAL A 52 12.81 -13.74 -0.29
CA VAL A 52 12.18 -14.61 0.70
C VAL A 52 13.21 -15.13 1.71
N GLN A 53 14.39 -15.53 1.25
CA GLN A 53 15.48 -15.96 2.14
C GLN A 53 15.99 -14.81 3.03
N PHE A 54 16.06 -13.59 2.50
CA PHE A 54 16.40 -12.41 3.31
C PHE A 54 15.36 -12.18 4.42
N ILE A 55 14.06 -12.27 4.11
CA ILE A 55 12.99 -12.12 5.11
C ILE A 55 13.13 -13.17 6.22
N ARG A 56 13.42 -14.44 5.88
CA ARG A 56 13.66 -15.49 6.88
C ARG A 56 14.83 -15.15 7.80
N GLU A 57 15.96 -14.75 7.22
CA GLU A 57 17.17 -14.38 7.98
C GLU A 57 16.93 -13.15 8.87
N MET A 58 16.20 -12.16 8.35
CA MET A 58 15.81 -10.96 9.09
C MET A 58 14.86 -11.28 10.25
N SER A 59 13.87 -12.15 10.02
CA SER A 59 12.92 -12.60 11.04
C SER A 59 13.65 -13.26 12.25
N VAL A 60 14.66 -14.11 11.98
CA VAL A 60 15.45 -14.71 13.05
C VAL A 60 16.16 -13.64 13.86
N SER A 61 16.78 -12.66 13.20
CA SER A 61 17.52 -11.58 13.87
C SER A 61 16.61 -10.66 14.67
N CYS A 62 15.42 -10.33 14.13
CA CYS A 62 14.41 -9.55 14.85
C CYS A 62 13.94 -10.28 16.12
N ARG A 63 13.58 -11.55 16.03
CA ARG A 63 13.13 -12.35 17.19
C ARG A 63 14.20 -12.45 18.29
N GLN A 64 15.47 -12.60 17.91
CA GLN A 64 16.58 -12.65 18.89
C GLN A 64 16.71 -11.34 19.69
N LYS A 65 16.27 -10.22 19.12
CA LYS A 65 16.30 -8.90 19.76
C LYS A 65 14.94 -8.44 20.31
N GLY A 66 13.88 -9.22 20.14
CA GLY A 66 12.52 -8.81 20.52
C GLY A 66 11.94 -7.71 19.63
N LEU A 67 12.40 -7.60 18.38
CA LEU A 67 11.95 -6.61 17.40
C LEU A 67 10.82 -7.17 16.54
N VAL A 68 9.85 -6.32 16.18
CA VAL A 68 8.77 -6.64 15.26
C VAL A 68 9.26 -6.59 13.80
N LEU A 69 8.82 -7.53 12.98
CA LEU A 69 9.08 -7.56 11.54
C LEU A 69 7.76 -7.51 10.78
N SER A 70 7.54 -6.47 9.96
CA SER A 70 6.48 -6.41 8.98
C SER A 70 7.01 -6.34 7.55
N VAL A 71 6.19 -6.80 6.59
CA VAL A 71 6.56 -6.83 5.16
C VAL A 71 5.41 -6.28 4.35
N ASP A 72 5.67 -5.31 3.48
CA ASP A 72 4.70 -4.77 2.54
C ASP A 72 4.64 -5.64 1.28
N ASP A 73 3.43 -5.89 0.79
CA ASP A 73 3.21 -6.67 -0.40
C ASP A 73 2.08 -6.08 -1.27
N TYR A 74 2.17 -6.32 -2.56
CA TYR A 74 1.12 -5.95 -3.51
C TYR A 74 -0.16 -6.77 -3.28
N VAL A 75 -1.30 -6.23 -3.70
CA VAL A 75 -2.51 -7.02 -3.91
C VAL A 75 -2.16 -8.26 -4.77
N PRO A 76 -2.62 -9.49 -4.37
CA PRO A 76 -2.27 -10.72 -5.06
C PRO A 76 -2.55 -10.69 -6.55
N ALA A 77 -1.53 -10.90 -7.35
CA ALA A 77 -1.58 -10.99 -8.80
C ALA A 77 -0.51 -11.95 -9.31
N VAL A 78 -0.66 -12.42 -10.54
CA VAL A 78 0.30 -13.36 -11.15
C VAL A 78 1.72 -12.79 -11.15
N TYR A 79 1.86 -11.51 -11.47
CA TYR A 79 3.18 -10.84 -11.54
C TYR A 79 3.85 -10.66 -10.17
N SER A 80 3.10 -10.71 -9.06
CA SER A 80 3.61 -10.55 -7.69
C SER A 80 3.70 -11.87 -6.90
N ALA A 81 3.34 -13.01 -7.51
CA ALA A 81 3.33 -14.31 -6.84
C ALA A 81 4.71 -14.74 -6.30
N PHE A 82 5.81 -14.28 -6.93
CA PHE A 82 7.16 -14.60 -6.52
C PHE A 82 7.59 -13.97 -5.18
N TYR A 83 6.82 -13.00 -4.64
CA TYR A 83 7.02 -12.48 -3.28
C TYR A 83 6.71 -13.54 -2.22
N ASN A 84 5.92 -14.56 -2.56
CA ASN A 84 5.61 -15.73 -1.71
C ASN A 84 4.99 -15.33 -0.36
N ARG A 85 3.80 -14.73 -0.40
CA ARG A 85 3.05 -14.27 0.77
C ARG A 85 2.84 -15.34 1.83
N LYS A 86 2.67 -16.59 1.38
CA LYS A 86 2.54 -17.73 2.29
C LYS A 86 3.76 -17.88 3.21
N GLU A 87 4.95 -17.75 2.67
CA GLU A 87 6.18 -17.82 3.48
C GLU A 87 6.34 -16.59 4.36
N GLN A 88 5.99 -15.42 3.84
CA GLN A 88 5.99 -14.19 4.63
C GLN A 88 5.03 -14.30 5.81
N GLY A 89 3.81 -14.80 5.63
CA GLY A 89 2.84 -15.05 6.69
C GLY A 89 3.33 -16.04 7.77
N ILE A 90 4.27 -16.94 7.43
CA ILE A 90 4.90 -17.84 8.41
C ILE A 90 5.95 -17.10 9.24
N VAL A 91 6.83 -16.33 8.60
CA VAL A 91 8.07 -15.85 9.24
C VAL A 91 7.99 -14.42 9.76
N ALA A 92 7.19 -13.55 9.15
CA ALA A 92 6.97 -12.18 9.62
C ALA A 92 5.93 -12.15 10.74
N ASP A 93 5.95 -11.07 11.54
CA ASP A 93 4.92 -10.80 12.53
C ASP A 93 3.67 -10.26 11.84
N TYR A 94 3.84 -9.39 10.84
CA TYR A 94 2.75 -8.86 10.02
C TYR A 94 3.10 -8.84 8.54
N VAL A 95 2.09 -9.04 7.71
CA VAL A 95 2.12 -8.79 6.25
C VAL A 95 1.13 -7.68 5.97
N ILE A 96 1.58 -6.62 5.31
CA ILE A 96 0.78 -5.46 4.96
C ILE A 96 0.46 -5.54 3.48
N VAL A 97 -0.81 -5.75 3.14
CA VAL A 97 -1.25 -5.68 1.74
C VAL A 97 -1.52 -4.21 1.38
N MET A 98 -0.84 -3.72 0.34
CA MET A 98 -1.02 -2.37 -0.20
C MET A 98 -2.31 -2.32 -1.03
N GLY A 99 -3.45 -2.04 -0.38
CA GLY A 99 -4.78 -2.00 -0.98
C GLY A 99 -5.03 -0.73 -1.79
N TYR A 100 -4.07 -0.34 -2.63
CA TYR A 100 -4.12 0.85 -3.48
C TYR A 100 -3.30 0.67 -4.76
N ASP A 101 -3.23 1.73 -5.58
CA ASP A 101 -2.65 1.72 -6.93
C ASP A 101 -3.35 0.73 -7.88
N GLU A 102 -4.69 0.55 -7.73
CA GLU A 102 -5.54 -0.14 -8.70
C GLU A 102 -5.37 0.48 -10.09
N HIS A 103 -5.46 1.81 -10.15
CA HIS A 103 -5.08 2.62 -11.30
C HIS A 103 -3.93 3.56 -10.92
N PHE A 104 -2.88 3.55 -11.71
CA PHE A 104 -1.62 4.25 -11.44
C PHE A 104 -1.13 5.03 -12.66
N ALA A 105 -0.14 5.91 -12.48
CA ALA A 105 0.39 6.74 -13.55
C ALA A 105 0.88 5.90 -14.73
N GLY A 106 0.39 6.24 -15.93
CA GLY A 106 0.71 5.52 -17.17
C GLY A 106 -0.30 4.45 -17.56
N GLY A 107 -1.30 4.17 -16.71
CA GLY A 107 -2.45 3.34 -17.01
C GLY A 107 -3.70 4.14 -17.37
N ASP A 108 -4.84 3.44 -17.45
CA ASP A 108 -6.14 4.04 -17.70
C ASP A 108 -6.66 4.80 -16.47
N ALA A 109 -7.52 5.81 -16.72
CA ALA A 109 -8.16 6.56 -15.66
C ALA A 109 -9.10 5.70 -14.81
N GLY A 110 -9.00 5.83 -13.48
CA GLY A 110 -9.82 5.08 -12.54
C GLY A 110 -9.50 5.40 -11.08
N SER A 111 -10.22 4.74 -10.18
CA SER A 111 -9.98 4.79 -8.75
C SER A 111 -8.60 4.24 -8.40
N VAL A 112 -7.91 4.83 -7.43
CA VAL A 112 -6.67 4.24 -6.90
C VAL A 112 -6.94 3.07 -5.96
N ALA A 113 -8.16 2.96 -5.41
CA ALA A 113 -8.54 1.92 -4.45
C ALA A 113 -10.06 1.77 -4.36
N SER A 114 -10.69 1.17 -5.37
CA SER A 114 -12.10 0.84 -5.28
C SER A 114 -12.37 -0.16 -4.16
N ILE A 115 -13.59 -0.15 -3.59
CA ILE A 115 -13.93 -1.06 -2.49
C ILE A 115 -13.78 -2.53 -2.89
N SER A 116 -14.14 -2.87 -4.13
CA SER A 116 -13.98 -4.23 -4.66
C SER A 116 -12.52 -4.63 -4.84
N TYR A 117 -11.65 -3.72 -5.24
CA TYR A 117 -10.21 -3.97 -5.34
C TYR A 117 -9.61 -4.25 -3.97
N VAL A 118 -9.94 -3.44 -2.96
CA VAL A 118 -9.47 -3.62 -1.59
C VAL A 118 -9.95 -4.96 -1.03
N GLU A 119 -11.24 -5.28 -1.17
CA GLU A 119 -11.80 -6.54 -0.69
C GLU A 119 -11.17 -7.77 -1.39
N ASN A 120 -10.94 -7.69 -2.71
CA ASN A 120 -10.22 -8.73 -3.46
C ASN A 120 -8.77 -8.88 -2.99
N GLY A 121 -8.11 -7.77 -2.65
CA GLY A 121 -6.78 -7.76 -2.05
C GLY A 121 -6.74 -8.50 -0.71
N ILE A 122 -7.66 -8.20 0.18
CA ILE A 122 -7.82 -8.84 1.48
C ILE A 122 -8.11 -10.34 1.31
N THR A 123 -9.18 -10.68 0.60
CA THR A 123 -9.62 -12.08 0.44
C THR A 123 -8.61 -12.93 -0.33
N GLY A 124 -7.89 -12.33 -1.28
CA GLY A 124 -6.79 -12.98 -1.99
C GLY A 124 -5.62 -13.29 -1.06
N THR A 125 -5.24 -12.32 -0.22
CA THR A 125 -4.11 -12.48 0.72
C THR A 125 -4.43 -13.44 1.86
N LEU A 126 -5.67 -13.47 2.35
CA LEU A 126 -6.13 -14.43 3.39
C LEU A 126 -6.02 -15.90 2.98
N LYS A 127 -5.87 -16.21 1.69
CA LYS A 127 -5.58 -17.58 1.24
C LYS A 127 -4.17 -18.05 1.57
N GLU A 128 -3.27 -17.10 1.87
CA GLU A 128 -1.84 -17.34 2.07
C GLU A 128 -1.36 -16.88 3.45
N VAL A 129 -1.98 -15.84 4.04
CA VAL A 129 -1.57 -15.18 5.28
C VAL A 129 -2.68 -15.30 6.31
N PRO A 130 -2.39 -15.73 7.56
CA PRO A 130 -3.36 -15.73 8.65
C PRO A 130 -3.90 -14.32 8.94
N LYS A 131 -5.22 -14.21 9.23
CA LYS A 131 -5.88 -12.91 9.43
C LYS A 131 -5.28 -12.09 10.58
N GLU A 132 -4.82 -12.74 11.63
CA GLU A 132 -4.17 -12.14 12.80
C GLU A 132 -2.79 -11.55 12.51
N LYS A 133 -2.27 -11.76 11.30
CA LYS A 133 -1.03 -11.17 10.79
C LYS A 133 -1.24 -10.25 9.60
N LEU A 134 -2.45 -10.22 9.03
CA LEU A 134 -2.73 -9.41 7.86
C LEU A 134 -3.18 -8.01 8.26
N ILE A 135 -2.48 -7.01 7.74
CA ILE A 135 -2.85 -5.59 7.83
C ILE A 135 -3.23 -5.12 6.42
N ASN A 136 -4.35 -4.41 6.28
CA ASN A 136 -4.69 -3.77 5.02
C ASN A 136 -4.24 -2.32 5.03
N SER A 137 -3.44 -1.91 4.04
CA SER A 137 -3.04 -0.51 3.86
C SER A 137 -3.98 0.21 2.90
N VAL A 138 -4.41 1.41 3.28
CA VAL A 138 -5.31 2.28 2.50
C VAL A 138 -4.60 3.56 2.05
N PRO A 139 -5.02 4.18 0.92
CA PRO A 139 -4.41 5.41 0.45
C PRO A 139 -5.01 6.62 1.17
N PHE A 140 -4.17 7.58 1.57
CA PHE A 140 -4.58 8.94 1.91
C PHE A 140 -4.37 9.90 0.74
N TYR A 141 -4.46 9.35 -0.48
CA TYR A 141 -4.32 10.10 -1.72
C TYR A 141 -5.27 9.56 -2.80
N THR A 142 -5.46 10.37 -3.80
CA THR A 142 -6.12 10.00 -5.05
C THR A 142 -5.36 10.54 -6.24
N ARG A 143 -5.94 10.40 -7.46
CA ARG A 143 -5.39 10.96 -8.69
C ARG A 143 -6.41 11.82 -9.41
N VAL A 144 -5.98 12.97 -9.88
CA VAL A 144 -6.66 13.70 -10.94
C VAL A 144 -6.11 13.19 -12.26
N TRP A 145 -6.98 12.61 -13.05
CA TRP A 145 -6.68 12.12 -14.39
C TRP A 145 -6.99 13.21 -15.41
N THR A 146 -6.22 13.28 -16.48
CA THR A 146 -6.46 14.19 -17.60
C THR A 146 -6.37 13.40 -18.88
N GLU A 147 -7.48 13.41 -19.63
CA GLU A 147 -7.61 12.80 -20.96
C GLU A 147 -7.65 13.89 -22.01
N LYS A 148 -6.66 13.94 -22.88
CA LYS A 148 -6.54 14.92 -23.96
C LYS A 148 -5.83 14.32 -25.16
N ASP A 149 -6.35 14.55 -26.35
CA ASP A 149 -5.76 14.11 -27.63
C ASP A 149 -5.39 12.60 -27.64
N GLY A 150 -6.28 11.77 -27.06
CA GLY A 150 -6.10 10.32 -26.97
C GLY A 150 -5.00 9.87 -25.98
N LYS A 151 -4.52 10.78 -25.12
CA LYS A 151 -3.54 10.49 -24.08
C LYS A 151 -4.15 10.65 -22.71
N THR A 152 -3.86 9.70 -21.80
CA THR A 152 -4.22 9.77 -20.39
C THR A 152 -2.97 10.07 -19.57
N THR A 153 -3.06 11.09 -18.73
CA THR A 153 -2.04 11.45 -17.74
C THR A 153 -2.68 11.59 -16.36
N SER A 154 -1.90 11.53 -15.31
CA SER A 154 -2.43 11.76 -13.97
C SER A 154 -1.44 12.42 -13.03
N LYS A 155 -1.99 13.10 -12.02
CA LYS A 155 -1.24 13.66 -10.91
C LYS A 155 -1.84 13.17 -9.59
N ALA A 156 -1.00 12.68 -8.69
CA ALA A 156 -1.41 12.28 -7.35
C ALA A 156 -1.62 13.51 -6.46
N TYR A 157 -2.68 13.46 -5.66
CA TYR A 157 -3.05 14.49 -4.67
C TYR A 157 -3.36 13.81 -3.34
N GLY A 158 -2.76 14.25 -2.24
CA GLY A 158 -3.23 13.90 -0.91
C GLY A 158 -4.64 14.44 -0.68
N MET A 159 -5.36 13.90 0.30
CA MET A 159 -6.80 14.17 0.52
C MET A 159 -7.10 15.67 0.62
N THR A 160 -6.33 16.42 1.43
CA THR A 160 -6.51 17.88 1.54
C THR A 160 -6.33 18.60 0.21
N ALA A 161 -5.32 18.21 -0.58
CA ALA A 161 -5.05 18.81 -1.89
C ALA A 161 -6.10 18.41 -2.93
N ALA A 162 -6.62 17.18 -2.87
CA ALA A 162 -7.69 16.70 -3.73
C ALA A 162 -9.00 17.46 -3.48
N LYS A 163 -9.36 17.65 -2.18
CA LYS A 163 -10.52 18.46 -1.80
C LYS A 163 -10.39 19.90 -2.31
N LYS A 164 -9.22 20.50 -2.13
CA LYS A 164 -8.96 21.86 -2.64
C LYS A 164 -9.11 21.92 -4.17
N TRP A 165 -8.60 20.92 -4.90
CA TRP A 165 -8.75 20.87 -6.36
C TRP A 165 -10.22 20.78 -6.78
N VAL A 166 -11.03 19.97 -6.11
CA VAL A 166 -12.48 19.86 -6.34
C VAL A 166 -13.17 21.18 -6.13
N ASP A 167 -12.90 21.86 -5.00
CA ASP A 167 -13.50 23.15 -4.63
C ASP A 167 -13.11 24.26 -5.64
N GLU A 168 -11.82 24.38 -6.01
CA GLU A 168 -11.31 25.39 -6.95
C GLU A 168 -11.83 25.23 -8.38
N ASN A 169 -12.13 24.00 -8.79
CA ASN A 169 -12.64 23.71 -10.13
C ASN A 169 -14.17 23.55 -10.18
N ASN A 170 -14.87 23.75 -9.05
CA ASN A 170 -16.32 23.57 -8.92
C ASN A 170 -16.79 22.19 -9.44
N VAL A 171 -16.08 21.12 -9.12
CA VAL A 171 -16.38 19.77 -9.57
C VAL A 171 -17.58 19.23 -8.81
N GLU A 172 -18.64 18.86 -9.54
CA GLU A 172 -19.79 18.16 -8.95
C GLU A 172 -19.42 16.71 -8.66
N LEU A 173 -19.61 16.28 -7.41
CA LEU A 173 -19.30 14.93 -6.97
C LEU A 173 -20.56 14.07 -6.84
N THR A 174 -20.54 12.88 -7.44
CA THR A 174 -21.62 11.88 -7.33
C THR A 174 -21.08 10.60 -6.72
N TRP A 175 -21.77 10.07 -5.72
CA TRP A 175 -21.39 8.80 -5.09
C TRP A 175 -21.61 7.62 -6.04
N GLN A 176 -20.59 6.78 -6.17
CA GLN A 176 -20.61 5.53 -6.95
C GLN A 176 -20.56 4.33 -6.02
N ASP A 177 -21.71 3.69 -5.75
CA ASP A 177 -21.81 2.55 -4.81
C ASP A 177 -20.86 1.40 -5.15
N LYS A 178 -20.69 1.07 -6.43
CA LYS A 178 -19.81 -0.03 -6.88
C LYS A 178 -18.33 0.24 -6.63
N VAL A 179 -17.93 1.51 -6.62
CA VAL A 179 -16.54 1.93 -6.40
C VAL A 179 -16.31 2.22 -4.92
N GLY A 180 -17.37 2.63 -4.20
CA GLY A 180 -17.31 3.08 -2.83
C GLY A 180 -16.62 4.45 -2.68
N GLN A 181 -16.79 5.33 -3.68
CA GLN A 181 -16.16 6.65 -3.72
C GLN A 181 -17.05 7.69 -4.41
N TYR A 182 -16.82 8.96 -4.11
CA TYR A 182 -17.32 10.06 -4.90
C TYR A 182 -16.52 10.21 -6.19
N TYR A 183 -17.22 10.30 -7.31
CA TYR A 183 -16.65 10.58 -8.63
C TYR A 183 -17.03 11.99 -9.06
N GLY A 184 -16.08 12.68 -9.70
CA GLY A 184 -16.31 13.95 -10.36
C GLY A 184 -15.54 14.06 -11.67
N GLU A 185 -16.09 14.83 -12.59
CA GLU A 185 -15.52 15.05 -13.92
C GLU A 185 -15.79 16.49 -14.36
N ILE A 186 -14.80 17.10 -15.03
CA ILE A 186 -14.94 18.39 -15.70
C ILE A 186 -14.24 18.35 -17.05
N GLU A 187 -14.74 19.14 -18.00
CA GLU A 187 -14.10 19.40 -19.27
C GLU A 187 -13.67 20.86 -19.35
N ASN A 188 -12.43 21.11 -19.74
CA ASN A 188 -11.87 22.43 -19.90
C ASN A 188 -10.78 22.44 -21.00
N GLU A 189 -10.05 23.54 -21.16
CA GLU A 189 -8.96 23.67 -22.14
C GLU A 189 -7.85 22.63 -22.00
N ASN A 190 -7.69 22.01 -20.81
CA ASN A 190 -6.71 20.96 -20.56
C ASN A 190 -7.22 19.56 -20.93
N GLY A 191 -8.50 19.42 -21.33
CA GLY A 191 -9.15 18.16 -21.65
C GLY A 191 -10.16 17.74 -20.60
N VAL A 192 -10.57 16.47 -20.63
CA VAL A 192 -11.46 15.89 -19.62
C VAL A 192 -10.66 15.49 -18.41
N GLN A 193 -11.02 16.06 -17.24
CA GLN A 193 -10.38 15.74 -15.98
C GLN A 193 -11.32 14.97 -15.06
N LYS A 194 -10.86 13.87 -14.48
CA LYS A 194 -11.62 12.94 -13.66
C LYS A 194 -10.96 12.72 -12.33
N ILE A 195 -11.76 12.52 -11.28
CA ILE A 195 -11.29 12.20 -9.94
C ILE A 195 -12.22 11.20 -9.26
N TRP A 196 -11.66 10.24 -8.54
CA TRP A 196 -12.33 9.39 -7.55
C TRP A 196 -11.78 9.77 -6.18
N MET A 197 -12.62 10.34 -5.31
CA MET A 197 -12.16 10.91 -4.04
C MET A 197 -11.89 9.85 -3.00
N GLU A 198 -10.72 9.94 -2.35
CA GLU A 198 -10.54 9.35 -1.03
C GLU A 198 -10.93 10.37 0.03
N GLU A 199 -11.86 10.00 0.89
CA GLU A 199 -12.41 10.82 1.96
C GLU A 199 -13.00 9.94 3.09
N ALA A 200 -13.55 10.56 4.11
CA ALA A 200 -14.03 9.87 5.31
C ALA A 200 -14.97 8.68 5.04
N LYS A 201 -15.94 8.83 4.14
CA LYS A 201 -16.92 7.77 3.83
C LYS A 201 -16.26 6.60 3.08
N SER A 202 -15.41 6.88 2.09
CA SER A 202 -14.71 5.83 1.32
C SER A 202 -13.72 5.07 2.19
N LEU A 203 -12.99 5.75 3.08
CA LEU A 203 -12.09 5.12 4.02
C LEU A 203 -12.82 4.35 5.12
N GLY A 204 -14.00 4.84 5.55
CA GLY A 204 -14.89 4.13 6.46
C GLY A 204 -15.28 2.75 5.93
N LEU A 205 -15.66 2.65 4.64
CA LEU A 205 -15.94 1.35 4.01
C LEU A 205 -14.73 0.41 4.02
N LYS A 206 -13.53 0.94 3.77
CA LYS A 206 -12.29 0.13 3.78
C LYS A 206 -11.92 -0.31 5.20
N LYS A 207 -12.12 0.55 6.19
CA LYS A 207 -12.00 0.19 7.61
C LYS A 207 -12.99 -0.90 8.00
N ASP A 208 -14.24 -0.81 7.51
CA ASP A 208 -15.26 -1.82 7.79
C ASP A 208 -14.88 -3.20 7.25
N LEU A 209 -14.19 -3.29 6.10
CA LEU A 209 -13.61 -4.55 5.62
C LEU A 209 -12.56 -5.10 6.59
N VAL A 210 -11.69 -4.26 7.17
CA VAL A 210 -10.69 -4.70 8.16
C VAL A 210 -11.38 -5.35 9.36
N ASN A 211 -12.43 -4.73 9.87
CA ASN A 211 -13.23 -5.27 10.98
C ASN A 211 -14.03 -6.52 10.58
N GLN A 212 -14.63 -6.53 9.38
CA GLN A 212 -15.41 -7.66 8.85
C GLN A 212 -14.58 -8.93 8.72
N TYR A 213 -13.35 -8.81 8.24
CA TYR A 213 -12.43 -9.93 8.06
C TYR A 213 -11.57 -10.21 9.30
N ASP A 214 -11.76 -9.44 10.39
CA ASP A 214 -11.05 -9.58 11.67
C ASP A 214 -9.53 -9.58 11.47
N LEU A 215 -9.05 -8.59 10.71
CA LEU A 215 -7.63 -8.45 10.39
C LEU A 215 -6.83 -7.91 11.59
N ALA A 216 -5.50 -8.03 11.53
CA ALA A 216 -4.59 -7.52 12.55
C ALA A 216 -4.63 -5.99 12.69
N GLY A 217 -5.02 -5.27 11.63
CA GLY A 217 -5.13 -3.82 11.67
C GLY A 217 -5.22 -3.16 10.31
N ILE A 218 -5.10 -1.84 10.33
CA ILE A 218 -5.08 -0.98 9.15
C ILE A 218 -3.77 -0.18 9.12
N ALA A 219 -3.22 0.00 7.93
CA ALA A 219 -2.11 0.92 7.66
C ALA A 219 -2.56 1.99 6.67
N CYS A 220 -1.75 3.02 6.46
CA CYS A 220 -2.09 4.08 5.51
C CYS A 220 -0.85 4.63 4.80
N TRP A 221 -1.02 5.00 3.56
CA TRP A 221 -0.04 5.74 2.77
C TRP A 221 -0.61 7.11 2.38
N LYS A 222 -0.12 8.22 2.93
CA LYS A 222 0.86 8.30 4.02
C LYS A 222 0.48 9.45 4.95
N LEU A 223 1.02 9.45 6.16
CA LEU A 223 0.91 10.58 7.10
C LEU A 223 1.24 11.93 6.45
N GLY A 224 0.42 12.94 6.72
CA GLY A 224 0.50 14.28 6.17
C GLY A 224 -0.27 14.47 4.86
N PHE A 225 -0.95 13.41 4.36
CA PHE A 225 -1.84 13.47 3.20
C PHE A 225 -3.32 13.48 3.57
N GLU A 226 -3.63 13.06 4.80
CA GLU A 226 -4.98 12.94 5.32
C GLU A 226 -5.66 14.28 5.58
N THR A 227 -6.98 14.22 5.73
CA THR A 227 -7.80 15.24 6.36
C THR A 227 -8.03 14.91 7.83
N ALA A 228 -8.25 15.89 8.69
CA ALA A 228 -8.30 15.70 10.15
C ALA A 228 -9.45 14.78 10.63
N ASP A 229 -10.55 14.71 9.88
CA ASP A 229 -11.71 13.87 10.16
C ASP A 229 -11.45 12.36 10.07
N ILE A 230 -10.38 11.96 9.37
CA ILE A 230 -10.00 10.55 9.20
C ILE A 230 -9.68 9.87 10.52
N TRP A 231 -9.06 10.58 11.46
CA TRP A 231 -8.63 9.98 12.73
C TRP A 231 -9.81 9.49 13.57
N THR A 232 -10.95 10.19 13.53
CA THR A 232 -12.17 9.70 14.19
C THR A 232 -12.66 8.36 13.65
N ILE A 233 -12.44 8.11 12.34
CA ILE A 233 -12.84 6.85 11.69
C ILE A 233 -11.83 5.75 12.00
N MET A 234 -10.54 6.08 11.99
CA MET A 234 -9.47 5.10 12.22
C MET A 234 -9.42 4.61 13.68
N ASP A 235 -9.84 5.43 14.65
CA ASP A 235 -9.96 5.04 16.06
C ASP A 235 -10.98 3.91 16.30
N GLU A 236 -11.84 3.60 15.32
CA GLU A 236 -12.83 2.52 15.38
C GLU A 236 -12.32 1.15 14.87
N VAL A 237 -11.06 1.04 14.50
CA VAL A 237 -10.42 -0.25 14.16
C VAL A 237 -10.26 -1.06 15.44
N LYS A 238 -10.76 -2.32 15.43
CA LYS A 238 -10.72 -3.21 16.60
C LYS A 238 -9.33 -3.77 16.85
#